data_84809c011c05dd52ec866510e0df7eba
#
_entry.id   84809c011c05dd52ec866510e0df7eba
#
_cell.length_a   1.000
_cell.length_b   1.000
_cell.length_c   1.000
_cell.angle_alpha   90.00
_cell.angle_beta   90.00
_cell.angle_gamma   90.00
#
_symmetry.space_group_name_H-M   'P 1'
#
loop_
_entity.id
_entity.type
_entity.pdbx_description
1 polymer ?
#
loop_
_entity_poly.entity_id
_entity_poly.type
_entity_poly.pdbx_seq_one_letter_code
_entity_poly.pdbx_strand_id
1 'polypeptide(L)'
;MAFSVRFTTGDNNDGLALGPGSTLKFDDVITNIGGAYDPATRRFSAPLPGTYAFFVSTMAANGHDYLHLAIDLHDSVLALIFAESGGDSYDQGSSLVTTHLDKGQQLWVRESHGDAVRGGFWTVFTGYLLQAD
;
A
#
# COMPACT_ATOMS: atom_id res chain seq x y z
N MET A 1 8.57 8.44 13.88
CA MET A 1 7.89 7.28 13.28
C MET A 1 7.90 7.39 11.77
N ALA A 2 8.37 6.37 11.10
CA ALA A 2 8.32 6.26 9.65
C ALA A 2 8.45 4.79 9.26
N PHE A 3 7.76 4.37 8.21
CA PHE A 3 7.92 3.03 7.65
C PHE A 3 7.88 3.08 6.13
N SER A 4 8.56 2.13 5.51
CA SER A 4 8.45 1.83 4.08
C SER A 4 8.54 0.34 3.89
N VAL A 5 7.60 -0.20 3.16
CA VAL A 5 7.50 -1.64 2.89
C VAL A 5 7.23 -1.88 1.41
N ARG A 6 7.70 -3.01 0.93
CA ARG A 6 7.50 -3.46 -0.46
C ARG A 6 7.46 -5.00 -0.48
N PHE A 7 7.63 -5.59 -1.64
CA PHE A 7 7.61 -7.05 -1.78
C PHE A 7 9.02 -7.58 -2.10
N THR A 8 9.32 -8.78 -1.59
CA THR A 8 10.57 -9.48 -1.92
C THR A 8 10.50 -10.19 -3.26
N THR A 9 9.29 -10.45 -3.77
CA THR A 9 9.06 -11.23 -5.00
C THR A 9 8.07 -10.51 -5.91
N GLY A 10 7.82 -11.10 -7.09
CA GLY A 10 6.80 -10.60 -8.01
C GLY A 10 7.23 -9.42 -8.86
N ASP A 11 8.53 -9.18 -8.99
CA ASP A 11 9.05 -8.07 -9.81
C ASP A 11 9.07 -8.37 -11.31
N ASN A 12 8.60 -9.54 -11.70
CA ASN A 12 8.46 -9.94 -13.10
C ASN A 12 7.10 -9.54 -13.69
N ASN A 13 6.90 -9.83 -14.95
CA ASN A 13 5.66 -9.45 -15.66
C ASN A 13 4.41 -10.15 -15.13
N ASP A 14 4.55 -11.36 -14.56
CA ASP A 14 3.41 -12.10 -14.02
C ASP A 14 2.91 -11.50 -12.68
N GLY A 15 3.79 -10.85 -11.95
CA GLY A 15 3.47 -10.19 -10.69
C GLY A 15 3.10 -11.14 -9.57
N LEU A 16 2.36 -10.61 -8.61
CA LEU A 16 1.84 -11.32 -7.46
C LEU A 16 0.31 -11.37 -7.54
N ALA A 17 -0.24 -12.57 -7.36
CA ALA A 17 -1.69 -12.75 -7.35
C ALA A 17 -2.30 -12.11 -6.10
N LEU A 18 -3.44 -11.43 -6.28
CA LEU A 18 -4.20 -10.80 -5.21
C LEU A 18 -5.59 -11.43 -5.15
N GLY A 19 -6.01 -11.84 -3.98
CA GLY A 19 -7.39 -12.26 -3.75
C GLY A 19 -8.33 -11.05 -3.65
N PRO A 20 -9.62 -11.18 -4.02
CA PRO A 20 -10.58 -10.09 -3.93
C PRO A 20 -10.67 -9.53 -2.50
N GLY A 21 -10.50 -8.23 -2.35
CA GLY A 21 -10.60 -7.54 -1.07
C GLY A 21 -9.47 -7.82 -0.10
N SER A 22 -8.41 -8.51 -0.52
CA SER A 22 -7.33 -8.89 0.38
C SER A 22 -6.43 -7.70 0.73
N THR A 23 -5.91 -7.70 1.96
CA THR A 23 -4.85 -6.77 2.37
C THR A 23 -3.56 -7.14 1.65
N LEU A 24 -2.86 -6.15 1.10
CA LEU A 24 -1.56 -6.38 0.47
C LEU A 24 -0.53 -6.80 1.53
N LYS A 25 0.13 -7.92 1.26
CA LYS A 25 1.03 -8.57 2.21
C LYS A 25 2.48 -8.18 1.92
N PHE A 26 2.80 -6.92 2.11
CA PHE A 26 4.17 -6.44 1.98
C PHE A 26 5.08 -7.21 2.93
N ASP A 27 6.11 -7.84 2.39
CA ASP A 27 7.01 -8.72 3.14
C ASP A 27 8.47 -8.25 3.18
N ASP A 28 8.77 -7.13 2.55
CA ASP A 28 10.09 -6.51 2.61
C ASP A 28 9.99 -5.18 3.36
N VAL A 29 10.41 -5.20 4.62
CA VAL A 29 10.41 -4.03 5.48
C VAL A 29 11.73 -3.28 5.28
N ILE A 30 11.67 -2.16 4.55
CA ILE A 30 12.85 -1.32 4.32
C ILE A 30 13.15 -0.49 5.56
N THR A 31 12.11 0.11 6.14
CA THR A 31 12.20 0.98 7.31
C THR A 31 10.97 0.78 8.17
N ASN A 32 11.15 0.72 9.47
CA ASN A 32 10.04 0.66 10.42
C ASN A 32 10.45 1.28 11.76
N ILE A 33 10.68 2.59 11.74
CA ILE A 33 11.09 3.36 12.92
C ILE A 33 9.89 3.54 13.83
N GLY A 34 10.01 3.05 15.06
CA GLY A 34 8.92 3.08 16.03
C GLY A 34 8.00 1.86 15.99
N GLY A 35 8.22 0.94 15.05
CA GLY A 35 7.49 -0.33 15.01
C GLY A 35 6.00 -0.22 14.72
N ALA A 36 5.56 0.87 14.08
CA ALA A 36 4.14 1.14 13.88
C ALA A 36 3.52 0.29 12.74
N TYR A 37 4.33 -0.22 11.83
CA TYR A 37 3.87 -1.17 10.82
C TYR A 37 4.08 -2.59 11.34
N ASP A 38 3.01 -3.39 11.36
CA ASP A 38 3.04 -4.77 11.83
C ASP A 38 3.19 -5.73 10.65
N PRO A 39 4.36 -6.40 10.51
CA PRO A 39 4.56 -7.36 9.42
C PRO A 39 3.66 -8.58 9.49
N ALA A 40 3.08 -8.88 10.64
CA ALA A 40 2.18 -10.03 10.81
C ALA A 40 0.78 -9.73 10.29
N THR A 41 0.22 -8.56 10.62
CA THR A 41 -1.12 -8.15 10.19
C THR A 41 -1.10 -7.37 8.88
N ARG A 42 0.06 -6.86 8.47
CA ARG A 42 0.24 -6.00 7.30
C ARG A 42 -0.50 -4.67 7.44
N ARG A 43 -0.63 -4.19 8.67
CA ARG A 43 -1.33 -2.95 8.99
C ARG A 43 -0.44 -2.00 9.76
N PHE A 44 -0.64 -0.72 9.49
CA PHE A 44 -0.10 0.35 10.28
C PHE A 44 -1.05 0.63 11.46
N SER A 45 -0.48 0.94 12.63
CA SER A 45 -1.24 1.42 13.80
C SER A 45 -0.62 2.71 14.29
N ALA A 46 -1.43 3.76 14.45
CA ALA A 46 -0.93 5.05 14.89
C ALA A 46 -0.40 4.97 16.34
N PRO A 47 0.90 5.25 16.58
CA PRO A 47 1.47 5.16 17.93
C PRO A 47 1.06 6.31 18.84
N LEU A 48 0.63 7.42 18.27
CA LEU A 48 0.16 8.59 19.01
C LEU A 48 -0.80 9.41 18.14
N PRO A 49 -1.63 10.27 18.74
CA PRO A 49 -2.52 11.11 17.93
C PRO A 49 -1.73 12.18 17.19
N GLY A 50 -2.08 12.38 15.92
CA GLY A 50 -1.39 13.35 15.09
C GLY A 50 -1.82 13.29 13.64
N THR A 51 -1.14 14.06 12.81
CA THR A 51 -1.33 14.08 11.36
C THR A 51 -0.24 13.29 10.68
N TYR A 52 -0.65 12.36 9.86
CA TYR A 52 0.23 11.40 9.18
C TYR A 52 0.12 11.57 7.67
N ALA A 53 1.19 11.22 6.97
CA ALA A 53 1.20 11.12 5.51
C ALA A 53 1.40 9.66 5.10
N PHE A 54 0.64 9.21 4.10
CA PHE A 54 0.74 7.87 3.53
C PHE A 54 0.84 7.95 2.03
N PHE A 55 1.74 7.16 1.48
CA PHE A 55 2.01 7.09 0.05
C PHE A 55 2.00 5.64 -0.41
N VAL A 56 1.29 5.38 -1.50
CA VAL A 56 1.29 4.09 -2.18
C VAL A 56 1.60 4.33 -3.64
N SER A 57 2.54 3.58 -4.17
CA SER A 57 2.83 3.51 -5.60
C SER A 57 2.79 2.06 -6.03
N THR A 58 2.20 1.80 -7.18
CA THR A 58 2.02 0.44 -7.68
C THR A 58 2.13 0.39 -9.20
N MET A 59 2.42 -0.80 -9.71
CA MET A 59 2.42 -1.09 -11.13
C MET A 59 1.55 -2.32 -11.37
N ALA A 60 0.69 -2.27 -12.39
CA ALA A 60 -0.12 -3.41 -12.78
C ALA A 60 0.77 -4.52 -13.37
N ALA A 61 0.43 -5.77 -13.11
CA ALA A 61 1.10 -6.89 -13.73
C ALA A 61 0.77 -6.93 -15.23
N ASN A 62 1.77 -7.30 -16.03
CA ASN A 62 1.61 -7.32 -17.48
C ASN A 62 0.59 -8.37 -17.92
N GLY A 63 -0.25 -8.01 -18.89
CA GLY A 63 -1.28 -8.91 -19.42
C GLY A 63 -2.54 -9.03 -18.56
N HIS A 64 -2.58 -8.34 -17.43
CA HIS A 64 -3.78 -8.22 -16.61
C HIS A 64 -4.48 -6.90 -16.95
N ASP A 65 -5.77 -6.82 -16.70
CA ASP A 65 -6.56 -5.63 -16.97
C ASP A 65 -6.09 -4.46 -16.08
N TYR A 66 -6.97 -3.76 -15.46
CA TYR A 66 -6.60 -2.68 -14.57
C TYR A 66 -6.57 -3.15 -13.12
N LEU A 67 -5.78 -2.42 -12.33
CA LEU A 67 -5.60 -2.67 -10.91
C LEU A 67 -6.09 -1.46 -10.13
N HIS A 68 -6.95 -1.68 -9.15
CA HIS A 68 -7.31 -0.68 -8.16
C HIS A 68 -6.84 -1.14 -6.78
N LEU A 69 -6.08 -0.30 -6.10
CA LEU A 69 -5.76 -0.46 -4.70
C LEU A 69 -6.46 0.63 -3.90
N ALA A 70 -6.81 0.33 -2.67
CA ALA A 70 -7.42 1.26 -1.74
C ALA A 70 -6.51 1.44 -0.53
N ILE A 71 -6.38 2.68 -0.06
CA ILE A 71 -5.83 2.96 1.27
C ILE A 71 -7.04 3.03 2.19
N ASP A 72 -7.16 2.07 3.09
CA ASP A 72 -8.30 1.93 3.99
C ASP A 72 -7.97 2.41 5.40
N LEU A 73 -8.94 3.07 6.01
CA LEU A 73 -8.95 3.41 7.43
C LEU A 73 -10.27 2.89 8.02
N HIS A 74 -10.20 1.77 8.74
CA HIS A 74 -11.40 1.09 9.27
C HIS A 74 -12.44 0.86 8.15
N ASP A 75 -13.60 1.49 8.24
CA ASP A 75 -14.69 1.33 7.28
C ASP A 75 -14.66 2.38 6.16
N SER A 76 -13.62 3.21 6.11
CA SER A 76 -13.50 4.31 5.16
C SER A 76 -12.39 4.07 4.16
N VAL A 77 -12.61 4.47 2.92
CA VAL A 77 -11.56 4.53 1.90
C VAL A 77 -11.00 5.94 1.89
N LEU A 78 -9.70 6.10 2.14
CA LEU A 78 -9.04 7.40 2.10
C LEU A 78 -8.60 7.78 0.70
N ALA A 79 -8.14 6.82 -0.10
CA ALA A 79 -7.66 7.07 -1.44
C ALA A 79 -7.73 5.80 -2.27
N LEU A 80 -7.88 5.97 -3.58
CA LEU A 80 -7.80 4.88 -4.56
C LEU A 80 -6.61 5.12 -5.47
N ILE A 81 -5.93 4.05 -5.81
CA ILE A 81 -4.81 4.05 -6.73
C ILE A 81 -5.20 3.20 -7.94
N PHE A 82 -5.01 3.72 -9.14
CA PHE A 82 -5.35 3.05 -10.38
C PHE A 82 -4.10 2.85 -11.21
N ALA A 83 -3.93 1.63 -11.74
CA ALA A 83 -2.91 1.32 -12.72
C ALA A 83 -3.50 0.37 -13.76
N GLU A 84 -3.20 0.63 -15.03
CA GLU A 84 -3.69 -0.17 -16.15
C GLU A 84 -2.51 -0.71 -16.94
N SER A 85 -2.57 -2.01 -17.31
CA SER A 85 -1.57 -2.62 -18.15
C SER A 85 -2.28 -3.34 -19.30
N GLY A 86 -2.34 -2.69 -20.46
CA GLY A 86 -2.88 -3.27 -21.69
C GLY A 86 -1.76 -3.72 -22.61
N GLY A 87 -1.68 -5.01 -22.92
CA GLY A 87 -0.69 -5.53 -23.87
C GLY A 87 0.75 -5.33 -23.38
N ASP A 88 1.53 -4.58 -24.14
CA ASP A 88 2.97 -4.36 -23.85
C ASP A 88 3.24 -3.10 -23.04
N SER A 89 2.20 -2.41 -22.58
CA SER A 89 2.39 -1.17 -21.83
C SER A 89 2.60 -1.45 -20.33
N TYR A 90 3.34 -0.53 -19.69
CA TYR A 90 3.56 -0.51 -18.25
C TYR A 90 2.91 0.75 -17.71
N ASP A 91 2.04 0.60 -16.74
CA ASP A 91 1.37 1.72 -16.14
C ASP A 91 1.58 1.70 -14.63
N GLN A 92 1.86 2.86 -14.08
CA GLN A 92 2.10 3.04 -12.67
C GLN A 92 1.11 4.06 -12.11
N GLY A 93 0.52 3.73 -10.98
CA GLY A 93 -0.36 4.63 -10.25
C GLY A 93 0.18 4.91 -8.87
N SER A 94 -0.13 6.09 -8.35
CA SER A 94 0.29 6.46 -7.00
C SER A 94 -0.70 7.43 -6.38
N SER A 95 -0.69 7.49 -5.05
CA SER A 95 -1.46 8.46 -4.29
C SER A 95 -0.74 8.79 -3.00
N LEU A 96 -0.80 10.06 -2.62
CA LEU A 96 -0.33 10.58 -1.34
C LEU A 96 -1.53 11.18 -0.62
N VAL A 97 -1.76 10.76 0.60
CA VAL A 97 -2.85 11.27 1.43
C VAL A 97 -2.33 11.66 2.81
N THR A 98 -2.84 12.75 3.35
CA THR A 98 -2.60 13.13 4.73
C THR A 98 -3.90 13.04 5.51
N THR A 99 -3.83 12.55 6.74
CA THR A 99 -5.01 12.41 7.59
C THR A 99 -4.62 12.48 9.06
N HIS A 100 -5.53 12.99 9.87
CA HIS A 100 -5.39 12.91 11.33
C HIS A 100 -5.83 11.53 11.80
N LEU A 101 -5.04 10.94 12.70
CA LEU A 101 -5.35 9.67 13.34
C LEU A 101 -5.27 9.80 14.84
N ASP A 102 -6.20 9.15 15.53
CA ASP A 102 -6.11 8.92 16.96
C ASP A 102 -5.19 7.73 17.24
N LYS A 103 -4.62 7.69 18.44
CA LYS A 103 -3.78 6.57 18.85
C LYS A 103 -4.51 5.23 18.66
N GLY A 104 -3.86 4.30 18.00
CA GLY A 104 -4.39 2.95 17.77
C GLY A 104 -5.23 2.78 16.53
N GLN A 105 -5.57 3.85 15.83
CA GLN A 105 -6.25 3.70 14.54
C GLN A 105 -5.35 3.02 13.54
N GLN A 106 -5.93 2.12 12.75
CA GLN A 106 -5.20 1.28 11.80
C GLN A 106 -5.49 1.67 10.36
N LEU A 107 -4.47 1.53 9.53
CA LEU A 107 -4.53 1.84 8.11
C LEU A 107 -3.77 0.78 7.33
N TRP A 108 -4.30 0.38 6.18
CA TRP A 108 -3.71 -0.67 5.35
C TRP A 108 -4.04 -0.46 3.87
N VAL A 109 -3.38 -1.23 3.01
CA VAL A 109 -3.63 -1.22 1.57
C VAL A 109 -4.40 -2.48 1.20
N ARG A 110 -5.48 -2.32 0.46
CA ARG A 110 -6.39 -3.40 0.08
C ARG A 110 -6.54 -3.46 -1.43
N GLU A 111 -6.67 -4.68 -1.97
CA GLU A 111 -7.11 -4.86 -3.34
C GLU A 111 -8.58 -4.43 -3.45
N SER A 112 -8.86 -3.51 -4.37
CA SER A 112 -10.22 -3.06 -4.66
C SER A 112 -10.74 -3.63 -5.97
N HIS A 113 -9.86 -3.80 -6.96
CA HIS A 113 -10.17 -4.41 -8.24
C HIS A 113 -8.88 -4.90 -8.88
N GLY A 114 -8.97 -5.98 -9.64
CA GLY A 114 -7.82 -6.58 -10.31
C GLY A 114 -7.31 -7.81 -9.56
N ASP A 115 -6.51 -8.63 -10.23
CA ASP A 115 -6.10 -9.94 -9.72
C ASP A 115 -4.60 -10.08 -9.51
N ALA A 116 -3.80 -9.10 -9.90
CA ALA A 116 -2.36 -9.16 -9.73
C ALA A 116 -1.72 -7.79 -9.69
N VAL A 117 -0.64 -7.69 -8.94
CA VAL A 117 0.19 -6.49 -8.81
C VAL A 117 1.64 -6.85 -9.17
N ARG A 118 2.37 -5.95 -9.79
CA ARG A 118 3.81 -6.12 -9.97
C ARG A 118 4.50 -5.75 -8.66
N GLY A 119 5.10 -6.76 -8.04
CA GLY A 119 5.73 -6.63 -6.72
C GLY A 119 7.17 -6.14 -6.79
N GLY A 120 8.01 -6.65 -5.90
CA GLY A 120 9.40 -6.24 -5.80
C GLY A 120 9.52 -4.74 -5.53
N PHE A 121 10.26 -4.05 -6.39
CA PHE A 121 10.49 -2.60 -6.27
C PHE A 121 9.34 -1.75 -6.82
N TRP A 122 8.35 -2.36 -7.46
CA TRP A 122 7.33 -1.63 -8.22
C TRP A 122 6.11 -1.24 -7.40
N THR A 123 5.93 -1.86 -6.25
CA THR A 123 4.80 -1.55 -5.35
C THR A 123 5.34 -1.28 -3.96
N VAL A 124 5.13 -0.06 -3.47
CA VAL A 124 5.66 0.40 -2.20
C VAL A 124 4.57 1.10 -1.40
N PHE A 125 4.62 0.92 -0.09
CA PHE A 125 3.74 1.60 0.86
C PHE A 125 4.61 2.27 1.91
N THR A 126 4.44 3.59 2.07
CA THR A 126 5.22 4.40 2.98
C THR A 126 4.29 5.24 3.84
N GLY A 127 4.63 5.39 5.10
CA GLY A 127 3.91 6.29 6.00
C GLY A 127 4.83 6.93 7.02
N TYR A 128 4.49 8.15 7.43
CA TYR A 128 5.25 8.86 8.44
C TYR A 128 4.41 9.90 9.16
N LEU A 129 4.83 10.22 10.36
CA LEU A 129 4.21 11.26 11.17
C LEU A 129 4.67 12.63 10.67
N LEU A 130 3.73 13.47 10.28
CA LEU A 130 4.00 14.87 9.92
C LEU A 130 4.07 15.75 11.16
N GLN A 131 3.08 15.60 12.05
CA GLN A 131 2.97 16.47 13.22
C GLN A 131 2.16 15.78 14.31
N ALA A 132 2.76 15.63 15.48
CA ALA A 132 2.03 15.18 16.67
C ALA A 132 1.09 16.27 17.16
N ASP A 133 -0.02 15.85 17.73
CA ASP A 133 -0.95 16.78 18.39
C ASP A 133 -0.32 17.48 19.58
#